data_3ca5bcd72a59a912e968a1f5ab5ad2db
#
_entry.id   3ca5bcd72a59a912e968a1f5ab5ad2db
#
_cell.length_a   1.000
_cell.length_b   1.000
_cell.length_c   1.000
_cell.angle_alpha   90.00
_cell.angle_beta   90.00
_cell.angle_gamma   90.00
#
_symmetry.space_group_name_H-M   'P 1'
#
loop_
_entity.id
_entity.type
_entity.pdbx_description
1 polymer ?
#
loop_
_entity_poly.entity_id
_entity_poly.type
_entity_poly.pdbx_seq_one_letter_code
_entity_poly.pdbx_strand_id
1 'polypeptide(L)'
;MMRHDNRKIALIGTGMVGMSYAYSLLNQNVCDELVLIDVNKKRAMGEAMDLNHGLAFSSSNMKIYAGSYDDCTDADIVVICAGVAQKSGETRLDLLKRNTEVFQSIIEPVTASGFNGIFLVATNPVDIMTKITCTLSGF
;
A
#
# COMPACT_ATOMS: atom_id res chain seq x y z
N MET A 1 -24.29 2.59 1.07
CA MET A 1 -22.89 2.78 0.66
C MET A 1 -22.88 3.52 -0.66
N MET A 2 -22.58 4.82 -0.66
CA MET A 2 -22.43 5.57 -1.91
C MET A 2 -21.18 5.02 -2.60
N ARG A 3 -21.33 4.39 -3.77
CA ARG A 3 -20.20 4.12 -4.64
C ARG A 3 -19.63 5.48 -5.05
N HIS A 4 -18.44 5.80 -4.62
CA HIS A 4 -17.68 6.84 -5.28
C HIS A 4 -17.47 6.39 -6.73
N ASP A 5 -17.74 7.27 -7.67
CA ASP A 5 -17.49 6.99 -9.11
C ASP A 5 -16.00 6.83 -9.41
N ASN A 6 -15.13 7.09 -8.44
CA ASN A 6 -13.67 7.05 -8.54
C ASN A 6 -13.12 5.86 -7.72
N ARG A 7 -12.52 4.89 -8.40
CA ARG A 7 -11.89 3.72 -7.79
C ARG A 7 -10.48 4.10 -7.33
N LYS A 8 -10.28 4.24 -6.02
CA LYS A 8 -9.02 4.67 -5.43
C LYS A 8 -8.33 3.54 -4.70
N ILE A 9 -7.05 3.35 -4.97
CA ILE A 9 -6.18 2.41 -4.29
C ILE A 9 -5.03 3.18 -3.62
N ALA A 10 -4.81 2.89 -2.33
CA ALA A 10 -3.62 3.35 -1.62
C ALA A 10 -2.65 2.17 -1.47
N LEU A 11 -1.44 2.33 -2.00
CA LEU A 11 -0.38 1.34 -1.93
C LEU A 11 0.67 1.79 -0.91
N ILE A 12 0.84 1.00 0.15
CA ILE A 12 1.80 1.25 1.22
C ILE A 12 2.98 0.30 1.09
N GLY A 13 4.14 0.85 0.86
CA GLY A 13 5.37 0.14 0.53
C GLY A 13 5.66 0.11 -0.96
N THR A 14 6.62 0.94 -1.38
CA THR A 14 7.04 1.08 -2.78
C THR A 14 8.32 0.28 -3.08
N GLY A 15 8.46 -0.88 -2.44
CA GLY A 15 9.49 -1.86 -2.74
C GLY A 15 9.19 -2.62 -4.03
N MET A 16 9.94 -3.70 -4.27
CA MET A 16 9.80 -4.49 -5.51
C MET A 16 8.40 -5.06 -5.68
N VAL A 17 7.80 -5.60 -4.63
CA VAL A 17 6.45 -6.16 -4.67
C VAL A 17 5.41 -5.06 -4.92
N GLY A 18 5.50 -3.98 -4.17
CA GLY A 18 4.57 -2.85 -4.31
C GLY A 18 4.62 -2.23 -5.70
N MET A 19 5.80 -2.03 -6.26
CA MET A 19 5.93 -1.45 -7.59
C MET A 19 5.53 -2.41 -8.71
N SER A 20 5.72 -3.72 -8.54
CA SER A 20 5.17 -4.72 -9.46
C SER A 20 3.65 -4.70 -9.47
N TYR A 21 3.03 -4.56 -8.31
CA TYR A 21 1.59 -4.39 -8.18
C TYR A 21 1.11 -3.09 -8.86
N ALA A 22 1.75 -1.96 -8.55
CA ALA A 22 1.42 -0.66 -9.15
C ALA A 22 1.52 -0.67 -10.68
N TYR A 23 2.56 -1.27 -11.21
CA TYR A 23 2.76 -1.41 -12.65
C TYR A 23 1.67 -2.29 -13.31
N SER A 24 1.25 -3.36 -12.63
CA SER A 24 0.14 -4.19 -13.10
C SER A 24 -1.18 -3.43 -13.11
N LEU A 25 -1.46 -2.60 -12.09
CA LEU A 25 -2.64 -1.75 -12.07
C LEU A 25 -2.66 -0.77 -13.24
N LEU A 26 -1.51 -0.14 -13.52
CA LEU A 26 -1.36 0.79 -14.64
C LEU A 26 -1.67 0.11 -15.97
N ASN A 27 -1.09 -1.06 -16.22
CA ASN A 27 -1.27 -1.78 -17.48
C ASN A 27 -2.68 -2.34 -17.68
N GLN A 28 -3.36 -2.69 -16.58
CA GLN A 28 -4.71 -3.26 -16.63
C GLN A 28 -5.83 -2.22 -16.53
N ASN A 29 -5.49 -0.97 -16.21
CA ASN A 29 -6.45 0.13 -16.05
C ASN A 29 -7.62 -0.21 -15.11
N VAL A 30 -7.32 -0.74 -13.94
CA VAL A 30 -8.33 -1.26 -13.00
C VAL A 30 -8.73 -0.27 -11.92
N CYS A 31 -8.02 0.84 -11.75
CA CYS A 31 -8.39 1.91 -10.84
C CYS A 31 -8.21 3.29 -11.50
N ASP A 32 -8.80 4.30 -10.91
CA ASP A 32 -8.80 5.67 -11.43
C ASP A 32 -7.77 6.55 -10.70
N GLU A 33 -7.47 6.18 -9.45
CA GLU A 33 -6.53 6.90 -8.60
C GLU A 33 -5.65 5.93 -7.81
N LEU A 34 -4.34 6.15 -7.86
CA LEU A 34 -3.34 5.36 -7.14
C LEU A 34 -2.44 6.30 -6.35
N VAL A 35 -2.50 6.21 -5.03
CA VAL A 35 -1.57 6.91 -4.14
C VAL A 35 -0.48 5.96 -3.64
N LEU A 36 0.76 6.38 -3.79
CA LEU A 36 1.94 5.65 -3.30
C LEU A 36 2.38 6.24 -1.97
N ILE A 37 2.50 5.38 -0.96
CA ILE A 37 2.88 5.77 0.41
C ILE A 37 4.10 4.95 0.82
N ASP A 38 5.15 5.61 1.26
CA ASP A 38 6.37 4.97 1.77
C ASP A 38 6.98 5.84 2.87
N VAL A 39 7.63 5.21 3.85
CA VAL A 39 8.42 5.94 4.86
C VAL A 39 9.55 6.73 4.21
N ASN A 40 10.09 6.23 3.10
CA ASN A 40 10.98 6.96 2.21
C ASN A 40 10.17 7.77 1.19
N LYS A 41 9.78 8.97 1.57
CA LYS A 41 8.95 9.86 0.73
C LYS A 41 9.58 10.17 -0.62
N LYS A 42 10.90 10.32 -0.68
CA LYS A 42 11.63 10.57 -1.94
C LYS A 42 11.52 9.40 -2.90
N ARG A 43 11.56 8.17 -2.36
CA ARG A 43 11.35 6.97 -3.15
C ARG A 43 9.92 6.93 -3.71
N ALA A 44 8.90 7.12 -2.89
CA ALA A 44 7.53 7.15 -3.36
C ALA A 44 7.30 8.21 -4.45
N MET A 45 7.90 9.39 -4.32
CA MET A 45 7.86 10.44 -5.34
C MET A 45 8.52 10.01 -6.64
N GLY A 46 9.71 9.43 -6.58
CA GLY A 46 10.43 8.93 -7.76
C GLY A 46 9.64 7.85 -8.50
N GLU A 47 9.10 6.88 -7.77
CA GLU A 47 8.28 5.81 -8.33
C GLU A 47 6.97 6.34 -8.95
N ALA A 48 6.33 7.32 -8.32
CA ALA A 48 5.15 7.97 -8.91
C ALA A 48 5.49 8.71 -10.22
N MET A 49 6.65 9.36 -10.28
CA MET A 49 7.13 10.01 -11.52
C MET A 49 7.36 8.98 -12.62
N ASP A 50 8.02 7.87 -12.32
CA ASP A 50 8.28 6.81 -13.30
C ASP A 50 6.97 6.21 -13.86
N LEU A 51 5.99 5.94 -13.01
CA LEU A 51 4.68 5.47 -13.47
C LEU A 51 3.96 6.51 -14.33
N ASN A 52 4.01 7.79 -13.95
CA ASN A 52 3.41 8.87 -14.74
C ASN A 52 4.06 9.02 -16.12
N HIS A 53 5.37 8.81 -16.23
CA HIS A 53 6.04 8.78 -17.53
C HIS A 53 5.52 7.65 -18.43
N GLY A 54 5.15 6.51 -17.83
CA GLY A 54 4.57 5.39 -18.57
C GLY A 54 3.12 5.59 -19.02
N LEU A 55 2.38 6.53 -18.40
CA LEU A 55 0.97 6.77 -18.74
C LEU A 55 0.76 7.16 -20.20
N ALA A 56 1.67 7.90 -20.80
CA ALA A 56 1.59 8.31 -22.19
C ALA A 56 1.52 7.13 -23.19
N PHE A 57 2.03 5.96 -22.78
CA PHE A 57 2.07 4.73 -23.58
C PHE A 57 1.08 3.67 -23.11
N SER A 58 0.24 4.01 -22.16
CA SER A 58 -0.75 3.13 -21.53
C SER A 58 -2.16 3.53 -22.01
N SER A 59 -3.11 2.59 -21.91
CA SER A 59 -4.53 2.88 -22.09
C SER A 59 -5.19 3.49 -20.84
N SER A 60 -4.42 3.69 -19.78
CA SER A 60 -4.90 4.21 -18.50
C SER A 60 -4.89 5.74 -18.45
N ASN A 61 -5.91 6.30 -17.80
CA ASN A 61 -5.97 7.72 -17.40
C ASN A 61 -5.82 7.88 -15.87
N MET A 62 -5.18 6.94 -15.23
CA MET A 62 -5.01 6.86 -13.77
C MET A 62 -4.27 8.09 -13.25
N LYS A 63 -4.78 8.68 -12.17
CA LYS A 63 -4.07 9.70 -11.39
C LYS A 63 -3.12 9.01 -10.43
N ILE A 64 -1.81 9.22 -10.59
CA ILE A 64 -0.77 8.59 -9.77
C ILE A 64 0.03 9.65 -9.05
N TYR A 65 0.16 9.54 -7.74
CA TYR A 65 0.94 10.49 -6.92
C TYR A 65 1.47 9.84 -5.64
N ALA A 66 2.52 10.42 -5.09
CA ALA A 66 2.99 10.10 -3.75
C ALA A 66 2.18 10.89 -2.72
N GLY A 67 1.74 10.21 -1.66
CA GLY A 67 0.90 10.80 -0.64
C GLY A 67 1.26 10.35 0.78
N SER A 68 0.33 10.57 1.68
CA SER A 68 0.41 10.24 3.10
C SER A 68 -0.74 9.33 3.54
N TYR A 69 -0.74 8.90 4.79
CA TYR A 69 -1.83 8.06 5.32
C TYR A 69 -3.19 8.77 5.34
N ASP A 70 -3.23 10.10 5.36
CA ASP A 70 -4.47 10.87 5.25
C ASP A 70 -5.18 10.66 3.91
N ASP A 71 -4.43 10.37 2.87
CA ASP A 71 -4.96 10.04 1.54
C ASP A 71 -5.69 8.69 1.48
N CYS A 72 -5.63 7.89 2.55
CA CYS A 72 -6.38 6.64 2.65
C CYS A 72 -7.86 6.85 3.01
N THR A 73 -8.27 8.04 3.44
CA THR A 73 -9.62 8.34 3.93
C THR A 73 -10.72 7.87 2.98
N ASP A 74 -10.56 8.12 1.70
CA ASP A 74 -11.51 7.82 0.63
C ASP A 74 -11.06 6.68 -0.30
N ALA A 75 -10.05 5.91 0.11
CA ALA A 75 -9.60 4.75 -0.65
C ALA A 75 -10.59 3.58 -0.53
N ASP A 76 -10.81 2.88 -1.64
CA ASP A 76 -11.58 1.63 -1.65
C ASP A 76 -10.76 0.47 -1.11
N ILE A 77 -9.47 0.45 -1.45
CA ILE A 77 -8.53 -0.60 -1.04
C ILE A 77 -7.23 0.03 -0.55
N VAL A 78 -6.77 -0.41 0.60
CA VAL A 78 -5.41 -0.16 1.09
C VAL A 78 -4.60 -1.45 0.96
N VAL A 79 -3.58 -1.40 0.12
CA VAL A 79 -2.66 -2.52 -0.14
C VAL A 79 -1.39 -2.34 0.67
N ILE A 80 -1.05 -3.33 1.50
CA ILE A 80 0.15 -3.30 2.32
C ILE A 80 1.20 -4.27 1.75
N CYS A 81 2.21 -3.69 1.11
CA CYS A 81 3.42 -4.38 0.63
C CYS A 81 4.65 -4.03 1.47
N ALA A 82 4.47 -3.23 2.51
CA ALA A 82 5.54 -2.83 3.41
C ALA A 82 6.00 -4.00 4.27
N GLY A 83 7.29 -4.08 4.51
CA GLY A 83 7.91 -5.07 5.35
C GLY A 83 9.40 -4.84 5.42
N VAL A 84 10.07 -5.50 6.37
CA VAL A 84 11.52 -5.43 6.53
C VAL A 84 12.16 -6.74 6.09
N ALA A 85 13.32 -6.65 5.44
CA ALA A 85 14.09 -7.81 5.07
C ALA A 85 14.69 -8.49 6.33
N GLN A 86 14.81 -9.81 6.29
CA GLN A 86 15.49 -10.57 7.32
C GLN A 86 16.97 -10.18 7.39
N LYS A 87 17.45 -9.93 8.60
CA LYS A 87 18.86 -9.64 8.85
C LYS A 87 19.65 -10.94 9.01
N SER A 88 20.96 -10.89 8.74
CA SER A 88 21.84 -12.01 9.02
C SER A 88 21.80 -12.37 10.51
N GLY A 89 21.59 -13.66 10.82
CA GLY A 89 21.49 -14.16 12.20
C GLY A 89 20.14 -13.92 12.88
N GLU A 90 19.18 -13.27 12.22
CA GLU A 90 17.85 -13.03 12.73
C GLU A 90 16.97 -14.28 12.62
N THR A 91 16.22 -14.58 13.67
CA THR A 91 15.24 -15.68 13.63
C THR A 91 13.97 -15.24 12.91
N ARG A 92 13.15 -16.21 12.48
CA ARG A 92 11.82 -15.91 11.89
C ARG A 92 10.90 -15.19 12.88
N LEU A 93 11.04 -15.50 14.16
CA LEU A 93 10.23 -14.85 15.20
C LEU A 93 10.63 -13.38 15.39
N ASP A 94 11.93 -13.08 15.34
CA ASP A 94 12.42 -11.69 15.43
C ASP A 94 11.94 -10.88 14.21
N LEU A 95 11.99 -11.46 13.02
CA LEU A 95 11.49 -10.83 11.80
C LEU A 95 9.98 -10.56 11.89
N LEU A 96 9.20 -11.52 12.40
CA LEU A 96 7.77 -11.36 12.61
C LEU A 96 7.46 -10.22 13.58
N LYS A 97 8.21 -10.12 14.68
CA LYS A 97 8.07 -9.03 15.65
C LYS A 97 8.31 -7.67 15.00
N ARG A 98 9.38 -7.53 14.23
CA ARG A 98 9.71 -6.29 13.51
C ARG A 98 8.64 -5.94 12.47
N ASN A 99 8.12 -6.90 11.72
CA ASN A 99 7.03 -6.67 10.78
C ASN A 99 5.72 -6.29 11.47
N THR A 100 5.47 -6.83 12.66
CA THR A 100 4.32 -6.43 13.47
C THR A 100 4.41 -4.95 13.89
N GLU A 101 5.59 -4.48 14.29
CA GLU A 101 5.83 -3.07 14.62
C GLU A 101 5.63 -2.16 13.38
N VAL A 102 6.10 -2.61 12.22
CA VAL A 102 5.86 -1.89 10.95
C VAL A 102 4.37 -1.81 10.65
N PHE A 103 3.64 -2.91 10.78
CA PHE A 103 2.20 -2.93 10.52
C PHE A 103 1.42 -2.05 11.51
N GLN A 104 1.79 -2.05 12.77
CA GLN A 104 1.20 -1.14 13.75
C GLN A 104 1.39 0.32 13.33
N SER A 105 2.59 0.70 12.92
CA SER A 105 2.89 2.06 12.46
C SER A 105 2.15 2.47 11.17
N ILE A 106 1.63 1.52 10.42
CA ILE A 106 0.82 1.73 9.22
C ILE A 106 -0.67 1.75 9.55
N ILE A 107 -1.16 0.73 10.23
CA ILE A 107 -2.60 0.49 10.42
C ILE A 107 -3.21 1.55 11.34
N GLU A 108 -2.51 1.97 12.40
CA GLU A 108 -2.99 3.01 13.30
C GLU A 108 -3.30 4.33 12.55
N PRO A 109 -2.39 4.94 11.80
CA PRO A 109 -2.70 6.17 11.07
C PRO A 109 -3.70 5.97 9.92
N VAL A 110 -3.69 4.82 9.25
CA VAL A 110 -4.69 4.52 8.21
C VAL A 110 -6.10 4.45 8.81
N THR A 111 -6.25 3.76 9.93
CA THR A 111 -7.54 3.68 10.63
C THR A 111 -7.96 5.06 11.17
N ALA A 112 -7.02 5.83 11.71
CA ALA A 112 -7.27 7.19 12.19
C ALA A 112 -7.69 8.17 11.08
N SER A 113 -7.30 7.91 9.82
CA SER A 113 -7.73 8.71 8.67
C SER A 113 -9.23 8.61 8.38
N GLY A 114 -9.92 7.63 8.95
CA GLY A 114 -11.33 7.33 8.65
C GLY A 114 -11.52 6.32 7.52
N PHE A 115 -10.45 5.62 7.11
CA PHE A 115 -10.53 4.56 6.12
C PHE A 115 -11.57 3.51 6.50
N ASN A 116 -12.41 3.16 5.55
CA ASN A 116 -13.51 2.18 5.73
C ASN A 116 -13.68 1.29 4.48
N GLY A 117 -12.57 0.91 3.88
CA GLY A 117 -12.52 0.03 2.71
C GLY A 117 -11.99 -1.35 3.04
N ILE A 118 -11.24 -1.92 2.13
CA ILE A 118 -10.68 -3.26 2.24
C ILE A 118 -9.15 -3.17 2.41
N PHE A 119 -8.61 -3.86 3.42
CA PHE A 119 -7.18 -4.12 3.51
C PHE A 119 -6.81 -5.33 2.66
N LEU A 120 -5.79 -5.18 1.81
CA LEU A 120 -5.17 -6.26 1.05
C LEU A 120 -3.72 -6.40 1.49
N VAL A 121 -3.38 -7.54 2.06
CA VAL A 121 -2.05 -7.78 2.64
C VAL A 121 -1.23 -8.65 1.69
N ALA A 122 -0.08 -8.15 1.27
CA ALA A 122 0.88 -8.86 0.42
C ALA A 122 2.23 -9.16 1.12
N THR A 123 2.36 -8.80 2.39
CA THR A 123 3.58 -9.02 3.18
C THR A 123 3.59 -10.41 3.81
N ASN A 124 4.68 -11.14 3.65
CA ASN A 124 4.86 -12.46 4.26
C ASN A 124 5.31 -12.38 5.74
N PRO A 125 4.90 -13.36 6.58
CA PRO A 125 3.94 -14.43 6.29
C PRO A 125 2.50 -13.89 6.22
N VAL A 126 1.87 -14.05 5.05
CA VAL A 126 0.64 -13.34 4.69
C VAL A 126 -0.55 -13.65 5.60
N ASP A 127 -0.71 -14.88 6.02
CA ASP A 127 -1.78 -15.32 6.93
C ASP A 127 -1.66 -14.67 8.32
N ILE A 128 -0.46 -14.64 8.88
CA ILE A 128 -0.18 -14.01 10.18
C ILE A 128 -0.32 -12.49 10.08
N MET A 129 0.24 -11.89 9.03
CA MET A 129 0.17 -10.43 8.83
C MET A 129 -1.28 -9.97 8.57
N THR A 130 -2.08 -10.78 7.89
CA THR A 130 -3.52 -10.52 7.72
C THR A 130 -4.25 -10.56 9.06
N LYS A 131 -3.96 -11.55 9.91
CA LYS A 131 -4.54 -11.63 11.25
C LYS A 131 -4.16 -10.43 12.11
N ILE A 132 -2.90 -9.99 12.05
CA ILE A 132 -2.42 -8.79 12.74
C ILE A 132 -3.17 -7.55 12.24
N THR A 133 -3.35 -7.43 10.93
CA THR A 133 -4.12 -6.33 10.33
C THR A 133 -5.55 -6.28 10.85
N CYS A 134 -6.25 -7.40 10.88
CA CYS A 134 -7.61 -7.48 11.42
C CYS A 134 -7.64 -7.10 12.91
N THR A 135 -6.69 -7.58 13.71
CA THR A 135 -6.62 -7.28 15.13
C THR A 135 -6.38 -5.79 15.41
N LEU A 136 -5.46 -5.17 14.66
CA LEU A 136 -5.10 -3.76 14.86
C LEU A 136 -6.13 -2.78 14.29
N SER A 137 -6.78 -3.13 13.19
CA SER A 137 -7.76 -2.26 12.55
C SER A 137 -9.17 -2.36 13.14
N GLY A 138 -9.50 -3.50 13.74
CA GLY A 138 -10.86 -3.81 14.19
C GLY A 138 -11.81 -4.22 13.06
N PHE A 139 -11.27 -4.57 11.90
CA PHE A 139 -12.02 -4.99 10.70
C PHE A 139 -12.24 -6.48 10.69
#